data_a346af1a105d1b27191e17508f418366
#
_entry.id   a346af1a105d1b27191e17508f418366
#
_cell.length_a   1.000
_cell.length_b   1.000
_cell.length_c   1.000
_cell.angle_alpha   90.00
_cell.angle_beta   90.00
_cell.angle_gamma   90.00
#
_symmetry.space_group_name_H-M   'P 1'
#
loop_
_entity.id
_entity.type
_entity.pdbx_description
1 polymer ?
#
loop_
_entity_poly.entity_id
_entity_poly.type
_entity_poly.pdbx_seq_one_letter_code
_entity_poly.pdbx_strand_id
1 'polypeptide(L)'
;GVIGLKPGYGRISRYGLIAYASSFDQIGIFGRTIGDIALLLQVISGYDPRDSTCSRQSVPEYSSALTAPPAPRYRIAVLKEALQHPSLDPEIRDQLSGFIGELRLKGHQVEEISFDLLDYIVPAYYILTTAEASSNLSRFDGIRYGQKTRDAEAGYPGFYLKTRSEGFGKEVKRRILLGTFVLSSGYYEAYFSRAQQIRKILTDRTRLIFRQFDLILTPTVPTTAFRAGEKISDPVAMYLADLYTVYANLVGIPGISLPLFRHSNGM
;
A
#
# COMPACT_ATOMS: atom_id res chain seq x y z
N GLY A 1 -11.79 5.47 -15.18
CA GLY A 1 -11.09 5.14 -13.94
C GLY A 1 -12.00 5.20 -12.73
N VAL A 2 -11.50 4.74 -11.60
CA VAL A 2 -12.18 4.80 -10.30
C VAL A 2 -11.29 5.55 -9.31
N ILE A 3 -11.91 6.16 -8.31
CA ILE A 3 -11.19 6.78 -7.19
C ILE A 3 -10.89 5.68 -6.17
N GLY A 4 -9.65 5.64 -5.68
CA GLY A 4 -9.23 4.71 -4.62
C GLY A 4 -8.73 5.47 -3.41
N LEU A 5 -9.26 5.17 -2.23
CA LEU A 5 -8.80 5.75 -0.97
C LEU A 5 -8.21 4.67 -0.07
N LYS A 6 -7.00 4.88 0.38
CA LYS A 6 -6.37 4.18 1.49
C LYS A 6 -6.39 5.12 2.71
N PRO A 7 -7.15 4.85 3.77
CA PRO A 7 -7.18 5.69 4.95
C PRO A 7 -5.87 5.60 5.75
N GLY A 8 -5.72 6.40 6.78
CA GLY A 8 -4.64 6.24 7.76
C GLY A 8 -4.76 4.92 8.51
N TYR A 9 -3.62 4.37 8.95
CA TYR A 9 -3.59 3.11 9.68
C TYR A 9 -4.45 3.18 10.97
N GLY A 10 -5.26 2.13 11.17
CA GLY A 10 -6.18 2.06 12.31
C GLY A 10 -7.45 2.91 12.19
N ARG A 11 -7.69 3.59 11.06
CA ARG A 11 -8.91 4.40 10.89
C ARG A 11 -10.17 3.55 10.72
N ILE A 12 -10.03 2.38 10.09
CA ILE A 12 -11.07 1.36 9.91
C ILE A 12 -10.64 0.12 10.68
N SER A 13 -11.56 -0.51 11.40
CA SER A 13 -11.31 -1.76 12.10
C SER A 13 -10.95 -2.88 11.13
N ARG A 14 -9.98 -3.69 11.49
CA ARG A 14 -9.56 -4.90 10.75
C ARG A 14 -10.10 -6.19 11.37
N TYR A 15 -11.01 -6.06 12.34
CA TYR A 15 -11.63 -7.24 12.93
C TYR A 15 -12.38 -8.05 11.87
N GLY A 16 -12.09 -9.34 11.80
CA GLY A 16 -12.59 -10.24 10.76
C GLY A 16 -11.76 -10.33 9.48
N LEU A 17 -10.75 -9.46 9.32
CA LEU A 17 -9.80 -9.54 8.21
C LEU A 17 -8.75 -10.62 8.49
N ILE A 18 -8.47 -11.49 7.51
CA ILE A 18 -7.35 -12.43 7.58
C ILE A 18 -6.05 -11.64 7.52
N ALA A 19 -5.23 -11.71 8.57
CA ALA A 19 -4.00 -10.96 8.65
C ALA A 19 -2.95 -11.52 7.66
N TYR A 20 -2.51 -10.68 6.74
CA TYR A 20 -1.34 -10.90 5.91
C TYR A 20 -0.10 -10.27 6.54
N ALA A 21 -0.08 -8.94 6.69
CA ALA A 21 0.98 -8.19 7.33
C ALA A 21 0.35 -7.17 8.31
N SER A 22 0.29 -7.54 9.59
CA SER A 22 -0.50 -6.83 10.61
C SER A 22 -0.14 -5.35 10.77
N SER A 23 1.11 -4.96 10.49
CA SER A 23 1.54 -3.56 10.54
C SER A 23 1.27 -2.76 9.25
N PHE A 24 0.69 -3.41 8.21
CA PHE A 24 0.40 -2.82 6.91
C PHE A 24 -1.06 -2.98 6.49
N ASP A 25 -1.71 -4.09 6.86
CA ASP A 25 -3.07 -4.40 6.42
C ASP A 25 -4.03 -3.26 6.73
N GLN A 26 -4.77 -2.82 5.72
CA GLN A 26 -5.75 -1.75 5.81
C GLN A 26 -6.90 -2.00 4.86
N ILE A 27 -8.11 -1.64 5.29
CA ILE A 27 -9.29 -1.64 4.44
C ILE A 27 -9.34 -0.29 3.73
N GLY A 28 -9.42 -0.31 2.40
CA GLY A 28 -9.58 0.87 1.55
C GLY A 28 -10.96 0.92 0.89
N ILE A 29 -11.22 1.99 0.15
CA ILE A 29 -12.49 2.25 -0.49
C ILE A 29 -12.25 2.56 -1.97
N PHE A 30 -13.03 1.95 -2.85
CA PHE A 30 -13.10 2.34 -4.25
C PHE A 30 -14.49 2.90 -4.57
N GLY A 31 -14.55 3.98 -5.33
CA GLY A 31 -15.80 4.62 -5.69
C GLY A 31 -15.71 5.38 -7.01
N ARG A 32 -16.85 5.82 -7.53
CA ARG A 32 -16.92 6.62 -8.75
C ARG A 32 -16.80 8.11 -8.48
N THR A 33 -17.24 8.55 -7.30
CA THR A 33 -17.21 9.95 -6.89
C THR A 33 -16.53 10.11 -5.54
N ILE A 34 -16.01 11.30 -5.27
CA ILE A 34 -15.44 11.64 -3.95
C ILE A 34 -16.55 11.61 -2.87
N GLY A 35 -17.79 11.95 -3.23
CA GLY A 35 -18.93 11.87 -2.34
C GLY A 35 -19.18 10.45 -1.83
N ASP A 36 -19.16 9.45 -2.73
CA ASP A 36 -19.29 8.04 -2.35
C ASP A 36 -18.18 7.61 -1.40
N ILE A 37 -16.94 8.00 -1.70
CA ILE A 37 -15.76 7.70 -0.85
C ILE A 37 -15.93 8.32 0.54
N ALA A 38 -16.33 9.59 0.61
CA ALA A 38 -16.50 10.30 1.88
C ALA A 38 -17.61 9.68 2.74
N LEU A 39 -18.76 9.37 2.11
CA LEU A 39 -19.89 8.73 2.79
C LEU A 39 -19.50 7.34 3.33
N LEU A 40 -18.90 6.49 2.50
CA LEU A 40 -18.44 5.17 2.91
C LEU A 40 -17.40 5.26 4.03
N LEU A 41 -16.41 6.14 3.89
CA LEU A 41 -15.40 6.34 4.91
C LEU A 41 -16.02 6.75 6.25
N GLN A 42 -17.01 7.62 6.22
CA GLN A 42 -17.72 8.06 7.43
C GLN A 42 -18.44 6.91 8.12
N VAL A 43 -19.09 6.03 7.36
CA VAL A 43 -19.86 4.91 7.88
C VAL A 43 -18.98 3.80 8.44
N ILE A 44 -17.88 3.44 7.76
CA ILE A 44 -17.04 2.28 8.15
C ILE A 44 -15.86 2.64 9.05
N SER A 45 -15.59 3.93 9.27
CA SER A 45 -14.56 4.39 10.21
C SER A 45 -15.07 4.37 11.64
N GLY A 46 -14.16 4.31 12.60
CA GLY A 46 -14.47 4.45 14.00
C GLY A 46 -13.79 3.42 14.89
N TYR A 47 -13.91 3.61 16.19
CA TYR A 47 -13.28 2.73 17.16
C TYR A 47 -14.03 1.40 17.26
N ASP A 48 -13.28 0.30 17.21
CA ASP A 48 -13.76 -1.06 17.48
C ASP A 48 -12.89 -1.68 18.59
N PRO A 49 -13.46 -2.04 19.76
CA PRO A 49 -12.70 -2.62 20.87
C PRO A 49 -12.11 -4.00 20.55
N ARG A 50 -12.57 -4.66 19.48
CA ARG A 50 -12.06 -5.96 19.02
C ARG A 50 -10.79 -5.84 18.18
N ASP A 51 -10.44 -4.63 17.71
CA ASP A 51 -9.17 -4.35 17.05
C ASP A 51 -8.32 -3.38 17.90
N SER A 52 -7.31 -3.91 18.57
CA SER A 52 -6.43 -3.14 19.46
C SER A 52 -5.65 -2.03 18.74
N THR A 53 -5.55 -2.08 17.41
CA THR A 53 -4.87 -1.07 16.59
C THR A 53 -5.80 0.01 16.08
N CYS A 54 -7.12 -0.12 16.33
CA CYS A 54 -8.10 0.83 15.85
C CYS A 54 -8.01 2.17 16.60
N SER A 55 -8.04 3.26 15.84
CA SER A 55 -7.93 4.62 16.37
C SER A 55 -9.17 4.99 17.21
N ARG A 56 -8.94 5.63 18.36
CA ARG A 56 -10.00 6.17 19.21
C ARG A 56 -10.44 7.59 18.84
N GLN A 57 -9.83 8.18 17.80
CA GLN A 57 -10.21 9.50 17.34
C GLN A 57 -11.62 9.49 16.77
N SER A 58 -12.40 10.52 17.07
CA SER A 58 -13.74 10.72 16.52
C SER A 58 -13.73 10.68 14.99
N VAL A 59 -14.83 10.26 14.41
CA VAL A 59 -15.02 10.26 12.95
C VAL A 59 -15.60 11.62 12.55
N PRO A 60 -14.86 12.42 11.74
CA PRO A 60 -15.43 13.65 11.19
C PRO A 60 -16.56 13.34 10.21
N GLU A 61 -17.42 14.31 9.99
CA GLU A 61 -18.39 14.26 8.90
C GLU A 61 -17.68 14.55 7.57
N TYR A 62 -17.06 13.52 6.99
CA TYR A 62 -16.31 13.68 5.73
C TYR A 62 -17.18 14.20 4.58
N SER A 63 -18.47 13.83 4.55
CA SER A 63 -19.41 14.28 3.52
C SER A 63 -19.68 15.79 3.59
N SER A 64 -19.78 16.35 4.80
CA SER A 64 -20.00 17.79 4.96
C SER A 64 -18.77 18.62 4.57
N ALA A 65 -17.57 18.06 4.71
CA ALA A 65 -16.34 18.73 4.29
C ALA A 65 -16.30 18.99 2.76
N LEU A 66 -17.05 18.23 1.96
CA LEU A 66 -17.11 18.42 0.50
C LEU A 66 -17.96 19.63 0.10
N THR A 67 -18.83 20.11 0.96
CA THR A 67 -19.64 21.31 0.73
C THR A 67 -19.00 22.59 1.28
N ALA A 68 -17.95 22.44 2.10
CA ALA A 68 -17.16 23.57 2.58
C ALA A 68 -16.37 24.19 1.43
N PRO A 69 -16.18 25.52 1.42
CA PRO A 69 -15.33 26.16 0.42
C PRO A 69 -13.92 25.56 0.54
N PRO A 70 -13.29 25.22 -0.61
CA PRO A 70 -11.94 24.67 -0.61
C PRO A 70 -10.96 25.68 -0.01
N ALA A 71 -9.90 25.18 0.61
CA ALA A 71 -8.80 26.03 1.03
C ALA A 71 -8.28 26.83 -0.18
N PRO A 72 -8.04 28.14 -0.04
CA PRO A 72 -7.70 29.01 -1.17
C PRO A 72 -6.39 28.61 -1.83
N ARG A 73 -5.48 28.01 -1.08
CA ARG A 73 -4.17 27.55 -1.57
C ARG A 73 -3.68 26.38 -0.76
N TYR A 74 -3.08 25.41 -1.45
CA TYR A 74 -2.34 24.29 -0.85
C TYR A 74 -0.86 24.39 -1.20
N ARG A 75 -0.01 23.93 -0.27
CA ARG A 75 1.41 23.70 -0.49
C ARG A 75 1.56 22.21 -0.85
N ILE A 76 2.02 21.95 -2.06
CA ILE A 76 2.06 20.60 -2.64
C ILE A 76 3.52 20.23 -2.93
N ALA A 77 4.01 19.18 -2.30
CA ALA A 77 5.30 18.61 -2.63
C ALA A 77 5.14 17.60 -3.78
N VAL A 78 6.00 17.68 -4.77
CA VAL A 78 6.13 16.69 -5.83
C VAL A 78 7.45 15.96 -5.64
N LEU A 79 7.43 14.64 -5.55
CA LEU A 79 8.67 13.88 -5.40
C LEU A 79 9.38 13.79 -6.74
N LYS A 80 10.53 14.48 -6.88
CA LYS A 80 11.27 14.61 -8.13
C LYS A 80 11.65 13.24 -8.70
N GLU A 81 12.19 12.35 -7.87
CA GLU A 81 12.63 11.02 -8.27
C GLU A 81 11.44 10.13 -8.70
N ALA A 82 10.22 10.39 -8.19
CA ALA A 82 9.03 9.68 -8.63
C ALA A 82 8.62 10.07 -10.06
N LEU A 83 8.75 11.35 -10.44
CA LEU A 83 8.48 11.81 -11.81
C LEU A 83 9.59 11.41 -12.79
N GLN A 84 10.83 11.29 -12.32
CA GLN A 84 12.00 10.97 -13.14
C GLN A 84 12.33 9.49 -13.15
N HIS A 85 11.55 8.65 -12.48
CA HIS A 85 11.84 7.23 -12.39
C HIS A 85 11.83 6.57 -13.77
N PRO A 86 12.86 5.75 -14.12
CA PRO A 86 12.97 5.15 -15.45
C PRO A 86 11.80 4.24 -15.86
N SER A 87 11.10 3.64 -14.89
CA SER A 87 9.93 2.79 -15.14
C SER A 87 8.65 3.58 -15.37
N LEU A 88 8.63 4.89 -15.17
CA LEU A 88 7.45 5.71 -15.36
C LEU A 88 7.20 5.94 -16.86
N ASP A 89 6.01 5.54 -17.32
CA ASP A 89 5.55 5.78 -18.68
C ASP A 89 5.67 7.28 -19.04
N PRO A 90 6.28 7.61 -20.21
CA PRO A 90 6.47 9.00 -20.62
C PRO A 90 5.18 9.80 -20.72
N GLU A 91 4.09 9.21 -21.23
CA GLU A 91 2.81 9.90 -21.36
C GLU A 91 2.22 10.22 -19.97
N ILE A 92 2.32 9.28 -19.01
CA ILE A 92 1.90 9.54 -17.62
C ILE A 92 2.72 10.68 -17.01
N ARG A 93 4.04 10.71 -17.24
CA ARG A 93 4.91 11.79 -16.79
C ARG A 93 4.49 13.13 -17.35
N ASP A 94 4.27 13.20 -18.66
CA ASP A 94 3.95 14.45 -19.36
C ASP A 94 2.58 14.99 -18.92
N GLN A 95 1.58 14.13 -18.82
CA GLN A 95 0.24 14.49 -18.33
C GLN A 95 0.28 14.99 -16.89
N LEU A 96 1.03 14.31 -16.01
CA LEU A 96 1.18 14.75 -14.62
C LEU A 96 1.94 16.08 -14.53
N SER A 97 2.95 16.29 -15.37
CA SER A 97 3.67 17.57 -15.47
C SER A 97 2.76 18.71 -15.93
N GLY A 98 1.88 18.44 -16.88
CA GLY A 98 0.83 19.39 -17.29
C GLY A 98 -0.12 19.72 -16.15
N PHE A 99 -0.59 18.73 -15.41
CA PHE A 99 -1.46 18.91 -14.24
C PHE A 99 -0.77 19.73 -13.12
N ILE A 100 0.52 19.53 -12.89
CA ILE A 100 1.31 20.34 -11.96
C ILE A 100 1.29 21.82 -12.41
N GLY A 101 1.42 22.08 -13.71
CA GLY A 101 1.30 23.42 -14.29
C GLY A 101 -0.08 24.05 -14.03
N GLU A 102 -1.15 23.29 -14.22
CA GLU A 102 -2.53 23.75 -13.93
C GLU A 102 -2.73 24.08 -12.45
N LEU A 103 -2.18 23.27 -11.53
CA LEU A 103 -2.25 23.56 -10.09
C LEU A 103 -1.57 24.88 -9.74
N ARG A 104 -0.42 25.18 -10.35
CA ARG A 104 0.29 26.46 -10.18
C ARG A 104 -0.53 27.62 -10.71
N LEU A 105 -1.16 27.48 -11.89
CA LEU A 105 -2.06 28.50 -12.47
C LEU A 105 -3.29 28.76 -11.61
N LYS A 106 -3.80 27.72 -10.90
CA LYS A 106 -4.89 27.87 -9.92
C LYS A 106 -4.44 28.49 -8.59
N GLY A 107 -3.16 28.85 -8.46
CA GLY A 107 -2.61 29.56 -7.31
C GLY A 107 -2.10 28.67 -6.18
N HIS A 108 -2.01 27.34 -6.37
CA HIS A 108 -1.37 26.45 -5.41
C HIS A 108 0.16 26.61 -5.46
N GLN A 109 0.81 26.44 -4.32
CA GLN A 109 2.28 26.38 -4.24
C GLN A 109 2.71 24.94 -4.52
N VAL A 110 3.29 24.68 -5.70
CA VAL A 110 3.75 23.34 -6.08
C VAL A 110 5.25 23.35 -6.25
N GLU A 111 5.92 22.60 -5.40
CA GLU A 111 7.37 22.50 -5.34
C GLU A 111 7.84 21.06 -5.62
N GLU A 112 8.84 20.91 -6.48
CA GLU A 112 9.55 19.66 -6.67
C GLU A 112 10.64 19.53 -5.60
N ILE A 113 10.53 18.51 -4.78
CA ILE A 113 11.48 18.21 -3.71
C ILE A 113 12.25 16.92 -3.99
N SER A 114 13.50 16.85 -3.55
CA SER A 114 14.28 15.60 -3.65
C SER A 114 13.82 14.59 -2.61
N PHE A 115 13.68 13.35 -3.05
CA PHE A 115 13.33 12.20 -2.25
C PHE A 115 14.16 10.97 -2.66
N ASP A 116 15.42 10.98 -2.30
CA ASP A 116 16.46 9.99 -2.61
C ASP A 116 16.22 8.59 -2.00
N LEU A 117 15.08 8.40 -1.35
CA LEU A 117 14.70 7.16 -0.69
C LEU A 117 13.72 6.30 -1.51
N LEU A 118 13.35 6.72 -2.73
CA LEU A 118 12.34 6.07 -3.54
C LEU A 118 12.67 4.59 -3.80
N ASP A 119 13.92 4.30 -4.16
CA ASP A 119 14.38 2.94 -4.52
C ASP A 119 14.38 1.96 -3.33
N TYR A 120 14.34 2.48 -2.09
CA TYR A 120 14.27 1.63 -0.89
C TYR A 120 12.84 1.24 -0.50
N ILE A 121 11.82 1.88 -1.09
CA ILE A 121 10.41 1.68 -0.73
C ILE A 121 9.98 0.23 -1.00
N VAL A 122 10.12 -0.23 -2.24
CA VAL A 122 9.68 -1.57 -2.65
C VAL A 122 10.44 -2.68 -1.92
N PRO A 123 11.79 -2.67 -1.87
CA PRO A 123 12.51 -3.67 -1.11
C PRO A 123 12.14 -3.73 0.37
N ALA A 124 12.05 -2.58 1.06
CA ALA A 124 11.66 -2.53 2.46
C ALA A 124 10.25 -3.08 2.68
N TYR A 125 9.29 -2.73 1.80
CA TYR A 125 7.93 -3.24 1.87
C TYR A 125 7.87 -4.76 1.75
N TYR A 126 8.52 -5.34 0.74
CA TYR A 126 8.46 -6.78 0.53
C TYR A 126 9.17 -7.57 1.63
N ILE A 127 10.31 -7.09 2.14
CA ILE A 127 10.99 -7.73 3.26
C ILE A 127 10.09 -7.75 4.50
N LEU A 128 9.52 -6.60 4.87
CA LEU A 128 8.69 -6.49 6.07
C LEU A 128 7.38 -7.26 5.95
N THR A 129 6.66 -7.10 4.83
CA THR A 129 5.37 -7.76 4.66
C THR A 129 5.49 -9.26 4.54
N THR A 130 6.52 -9.78 3.88
CA THR A 130 6.73 -11.23 3.78
C THR A 130 7.17 -11.83 5.12
N ALA A 131 7.98 -11.12 5.91
CA ALA A 131 8.32 -11.53 7.27
C ALA A 131 7.08 -11.67 8.16
N GLU A 132 6.20 -10.66 8.15
CA GLU A 132 4.94 -10.71 8.88
C GLU A 132 3.99 -11.78 8.34
N ALA A 133 3.90 -11.93 7.02
CA ALA A 133 3.07 -12.96 6.38
C ALA A 133 3.51 -14.38 6.77
N SER A 134 4.81 -14.65 6.78
CA SER A 134 5.35 -15.93 7.23
C SER A 134 4.90 -16.27 8.65
N SER A 135 4.94 -15.29 9.56
CA SER A 135 4.48 -15.43 10.93
C SER A 135 2.95 -15.56 11.02
N ASN A 136 2.20 -14.66 10.40
CA ASN A 136 0.74 -14.62 10.47
C ASN A 136 0.08 -15.84 9.85
N LEU A 137 0.57 -16.31 8.70
CA LEU A 137 0.00 -17.44 7.99
C LEU A 137 0.42 -18.79 8.58
N SER A 138 1.34 -18.83 9.56
CA SER A 138 1.72 -20.06 10.26
C SER A 138 0.55 -20.71 11.00
N ARG A 139 -0.45 -19.89 11.43
CA ARG A 139 -1.65 -20.37 12.15
C ARG A 139 -2.59 -21.23 11.32
N PHE A 140 -2.50 -21.15 9.99
CA PHE A 140 -3.33 -21.97 9.09
C PHE A 140 -2.67 -23.33 8.88
N ASP A 141 -2.85 -24.19 9.85
CA ASP A 141 -2.24 -25.51 9.98
C ASP A 141 -3.19 -26.68 9.66
N GLY A 142 -4.47 -26.36 9.40
CA GLY A 142 -5.50 -27.37 9.12
C GLY A 142 -6.06 -28.06 10.35
N ILE A 143 -5.59 -27.72 11.56
CA ILE A 143 -6.12 -28.21 12.84
C ILE A 143 -7.05 -27.17 13.45
N ARG A 144 -6.53 -25.97 13.72
CA ARG A 144 -7.28 -24.84 14.32
C ARG A 144 -7.96 -23.98 13.27
N TYR A 145 -7.27 -23.75 12.16
CA TYR A 145 -7.74 -22.86 11.10
C TYR A 145 -7.36 -23.38 9.72
N GLY A 146 -8.14 -22.95 8.73
CA GLY A 146 -7.86 -23.18 7.32
C GLY A 146 -8.34 -24.53 6.79
N GLN A 147 -7.97 -24.79 5.54
CA GLN A 147 -8.27 -26.04 4.86
C GLN A 147 -7.45 -27.17 5.48
N LYS A 148 -8.05 -28.36 5.55
CA LYS A 148 -7.44 -29.60 6.00
C LYS A 148 -7.24 -30.55 4.82
N THR A 149 -6.05 -31.17 4.69
CA THR A 149 -5.85 -32.24 3.71
C THR A 149 -6.79 -33.42 4.00
N ARG A 150 -7.24 -34.08 2.95
CA ARG A 150 -8.07 -35.29 3.06
C ARG A 150 -7.24 -36.58 3.10
N ASP A 151 -5.92 -36.50 2.98
CA ASP A 151 -5.02 -37.63 3.03
C ASP A 151 -4.79 -38.09 4.47
N ALA A 152 -5.47 -39.15 4.86
CA ALA A 152 -5.38 -39.74 6.19
C ALA A 152 -4.06 -40.50 6.45
N GLU A 153 -3.34 -40.89 5.39
CA GLU A 153 -2.12 -41.72 5.50
C GLU A 153 -0.83 -40.91 5.67
N ALA A 154 -0.92 -39.57 5.59
CA ALA A 154 0.24 -38.71 5.56
C ALA A 154 1.10 -38.71 6.84
N GLY A 155 0.63 -39.27 7.95
CA GLY A 155 1.29 -39.09 9.25
C GLY A 155 1.39 -37.64 9.70
N TYR A 156 1.89 -37.37 10.92
CA TYR A 156 1.90 -36.02 11.48
C TYR A 156 2.69 -34.98 10.64
N PRO A 157 3.96 -35.24 10.25
CA PRO A 157 4.70 -34.27 9.41
C PRO A 157 4.09 -34.09 8.01
N GLY A 158 3.62 -35.21 7.41
CA GLY A 158 3.00 -35.20 6.09
C GLY A 158 1.66 -34.48 6.07
N PHE A 159 0.89 -34.54 7.15
CA PHE A 159 -0.36 -33.81 7.30
C PHE A 159 -0.16 -32.30 7.16
N TYR A 160 0.79 -31.71 7.90
CA TYR A 160 1.08 -30.27 7.80
C TYR A 160 1.61 -29.87 6.42
N LEU A 161 2.53 -30.67 5.88
CA LEU A 161 3.11 -30.41 4.56
C LEU A 161 2.03 -30.39 3.49
N LYS A 162 1.18 -31.40 3.42
CA LYS A 162 0.10 -31.51 2.43
C LYS A 162 -0.95 -30.43 2.62
N THR A 163 -1.45 -30.24 3.84
CA THR A 163 -2.43 -29.19 4.15
C THR A 163 -1.98 -27.83 3.65
N ARG A 164 -0.76 -27.44 3.96
CA ARG A 164 -0.24 -26.11 3.56
C ARG A 164 0.10 -26.06 2.06
N SER A 165 0.59 -27.16 1.48
CA SER A 165 0.89 -27.21 0.05
C SER A 165 -0.36 -27.17 -0.82
N GLU A 166 -1.46 -27.78 -0.37
CA GLU A 166 -2.75 -27.78 -1.06
C GLU A 166 -3.53 -26.48 -0.81
N GLY A 167 -3.47 -25.95 0.43
CA GLY A 167 -4.26 -24.79 0.85
C GLY A 167 -3.74 -23.46 0.40
N PHE A 168 -2.41 -23.30 0.19
CA PHE A 168 -1.83 -22.02 -0.23
C PHE A 168 -1.50 -22.00 -1.72
N GLY A 169 -1.91 -20.93 -2.39
CA GLY A 169 -1.53 -20.63 -3.77
C GLY A 169 -0.02 -20.41 -3.93
N LYS A 170 0.46 -20.48 -5.18
CA LYS A 170 1.90 -20.38 -5.51
C LYS A 170 2.54 -19.10 -4.99
N GLU A 171 1.89 -17.96 -5.15
CA GLU A 171 2.43 -16.65 -4.71
C GLU A 171 2.48 -16.56 -3.17
N VAL A 172 1.46 -17.02 -2.48
CA VAL A 172 1.43 -17.05 -1.00
C VAL A 172 2.58 -17.91 -0.47
N LYS A 173 2.80 -19.10 -1.05
CA LYS A 173 3.93 -19.96 -0.69
C LYS A 173 5.28 -19.28 -0.90
N ARG A 174 5.45 -18.55 -2.01
CA ARG A 174 6.68 -17.77 -2.28
C ARG A 174 6.92 -16.73 -1.19
N ARG A 175 5.88 -15.99 -0.79
CA ARG A 175 5.98 -14.97 0.27
C ARG A 175 6.27 -15.58 1.64
N ILE A 176 5.69 -16.71 1.97
CA ILE A 176 6.00 -17.44 3.21
C ILE A 176 7.47 -17.87 3.22
N LEU A 177 7.96 -18.45 2.13
CA LEU A 177 9.37 -18.89 2.01
C LEU A 177 10.33 -17.70 2.13
N LEU A 178 10.05 -16.60 1.43
CA LEU A 178 10.87 -15.39 1.53
C LEU A 178 10.85 -14.81 2.95
N GLY A 179 9.69 -14.76 3.60
CA GLY A 179 9.57 -14.31 4.98
C GLY A 179 10.33 -15.19 5.97
N THR A 180 10.28 -16.50 5.78
CA THR A 180 11.06 -17.46 6.59
C THR A 180 12.56 -17.23 6.41
N PHE A 181 13.01 -16.99 5.18
CA PHE A 181 14.40 -16.68 4.87
C PHE A 181 14.87 -15.40 5.57
N VAL A 182 14.15 -14.29 5.41
CA VAL A 182 14.57 -13.00 5.99
C VAL A 182 14.51 -12.97 7.53
N LEU A 183 13.74 -13.86 8.14
CA LEU A 183 13.67 -14.02 9.60
C LEU A 183 14.66 -15.07 10.15
N SER A 184 15.37 -15.80 9.29
CA SER A 184 16.29 -16.83 9.74
C SER A 184 17.58 -16.26 10.34
N SER A 185 18.24 -17.07 11.18
CA SER A 185 19.52 -16.72 11.79
C SER A 185 20.57 -16.36 10.72
N GLY A 186 21.31 -15.28 10.92
CA GLY A 186 22.29 -14.76 9.98
C GLY A 186 21.73 -13.79 8.92
N TYR A 187 20.42 -13.81 8.64
CA TYR A 187 19.79 -12.89 7.69
C TYR A 187 18.89 -11.85 8.34
N TYR A 188 18.43 -12.09 9.57
CA TYR A 188 17.53 -11.19 10.30
C TYR A 188 18.09 -9.76 10.38
N GLU A 189 19.32 -9.59 10.84
CA GLU A 189 19.95 -8.28 10.94
C GLU A 189 20.24 -7.66 9.57
N ALA A 190 20.63 -8.49 8.60
CA ALA A 190 20.99 -8.01 7.27
C ALA A 190 19.77 -7.52 6.46
N TYR A 191 18.59 -8.08 6.69
CA TYR A 191 17.39 -7.75 5.92
C TYR A 191 16.30 -7.14 6.79
N PHE A 192 15.78 -7.86 7.78
CA PHE A 192 14.59 -7.42 8.54
C PHE A 192 14.90 -6.15 9.37
N SER A 193 15.98 -6.17 10.15
CA SER A 193 16.37 -5.02 10.97
C SER A 193 16.65 -3.78 10.09
N ARG A 194 17.36 -3.96 8.97
CA ARG A 194 17.61 -2.86 8.02
C ARG A 194 16.33 -2.34 7.37
N ALA A 195 15.40 -3.20 6.99
CA ALA A 195 14.13 -2.78 6.44
C ALA A 195 13.29 -1.97 7.46
N GLN A 196 13.33 -2.34 8.74
CA GLN A 196 12.71 -1.55 9.81
C GLN A 196 13.38 -0.17 9.97
N GLN A 197 14.69 -0.10 9.88
CA GLN A 197 15.43 1.18 9.91
C GLN A 197 15.03 2.06 8.71
N ILE A 198 14.98 1.50 7.51
CA ILE A 198 14.50 2.22 6.31
C ILE A 198 13.06 2.71 6.49
N ARG A 199 12.16 1.87 6.99
CA ARG A 199 10.77 2.28 7.30
C ARG A 199 10.75 3.48 8.25
N LYS A 200 11.59 3.48 9.28
CA LYS A 200 11.72 4.60 10.22
C LYS A 200 12.20 5.87 9.53
N ILE A 201 13.26 5.78 8.72
CA ILE A 201 13.82 6.92 7.97
C ILE A 201 12.77 7.49 7.01
N LEU A 202 12.06 6.63 6.24
CA LEU A 202 10.97 7.03 5.36
C LEU A 202 9.86 7.77 6.12
N THR A 203 9.46 7.25 7.28
CA THR A 203 8.44 7.86 8.14
C THR A 203 8.86 9.23 8.64
N ASP A 204 10.09 9.36 9.13
CA ASP A 204 10.62 10.62 9.66
C ASP A 204 10.79 11.66 8.54
N ARG A 205 11.29 11.26 7.38
CA ARG A 205 11.41 12.14 6.20
C ARG A 205 10.04 12.63 5.74
N THR A 206 9.05 11.75 5.68
CA THR A 206 7.67 12.10 5.32
C THR A 206 7.05 13.08 6.32
N ARG A 207 7.28 12.89 7.61
CA ARG A 207 6.83 13.85 8.64
C ARG A 207 7.46 15.24 8.47
N LEU A 208 8.73 15.30 8.08
CA LEU A 208 9.39 16.59 7.79
C LEU A 208 8.78 17.27 6.57
N ILE A 209 8.44 16.51 5.52
CA ILE A 209 7.74 17.05 4.34
C ILE A 209 6.38 17.64 4.77
N PHE A 210 5.58 16.93 5.55
CA PHE A 210 4.27 17.42 6.00
C PHE A 210 4.31 18.57 7.01
N ARG A 211 5.48 18.95 7.53
CA ARG A 211 5.62 20.22 8.27
C ARG A 211 5.60 21.45 7.34
N GLN A 212 6.00 21.26 6.09
CA GLN A 212 6.14 22.33 5.11
C GLN A 212 5.05 22.30 4.04
N PHE A 213 4.52 21.12 3.74
CA PHE A 213 3.56 20.87 2.68
C PHE A 213 2.28 20.24 3.24
N ASP A 214 1.17 20.51 2.58
CA ASP A 214 -0.14 19.99 2.95
C ASP A 214 -0.44 18.67 2.25
N LEU A 215 0.14 18.46 1.05
CA LEU A 215 -0.04 17.28 0.21
C LEU A 215 1.29 16.84 -0.41
N ILE A 216 1.38 15.53 -0.70
CA ILE A 216 2.42 14.95 -1.55
C ILE A 216 1.74 14.42 -2.81
N LEU A 217 2.21 14.83 -3.98
CA LEU A 217 1.72 14.39 -5.28
C LEU A 217 2.74 13.45 -5.93
N THR A 218 2.28 12.26 -6.33
CA THR A 218 3.06 11.23 -7.05
C THR A 218 2.19 10.57 -8.09
N PRO A 219 2.76 9.90 -9.10
CA PRO A 219 2.02 8.93 -9.89
C PRO A 219 1.39 7.85 -8.98
N THR A 220 0.29 7.26 -9.38
CA THR A 220 -0.29 6.10 -8.65
C THR A 220 0.43 4.81 -9.03
N VAL A 221 0.69 4.62 -10.31
CA VAL A 221 1.37 3.44 -10.87
C VAL A 221 2.32 3.89 -11.99
N PRO A 222 3.38 3.11 -12.28
CA PRO A 222 4.35 3.50 -13.30
C PRO A 222 3.84 3.31 -14.74
N THR A 223 2.88 2.42 -14.96
CA THR A 223 2.34 2.09 -16.29
C THR A 223 0.83 1.98 -16.25
N THR A 224 0.19 1.98 -17.41
CA THR A 224 -1.23 1.65 -17.52
C THR A 224 -1.51 0.20 -17.12
N ALA A 225 -2.80 -0.18 -17.00
CA ALA A 225 -3.20 -1.55 -16.71
C ALA A 225 -2.65 -2.49 -17.82
N PHE A 226 -2.26 -3.69 -17.40
CA PHE A 226 -1.75 -4.76 -18.26
C PHE A 226 -2.80 -5.86 -18.43
N ARG A 227 -2.66 -6.69 -19.45
CA ARG A 227 -3.58 -7.81 -19.70
C ARG A 227 -3.45 -8.89 -18.63
N ALA A 228 -4.54 -9.57 -18.34
CA ALA A 228 -4.51 -10.71 -17.43
C ALA A 228 -3.50 -11.77 -17.93
N GLY A 229 -2.58 -12.17 -17.05
CA GLY A 229 -1.51 -13.13 -17.36
C GLY A 229 -0.22 -12.55 -17.93
N GLU A 230 -0.19 -11.30 -18.39
CA GLU A 230 0.97 -10.69 -19.05
C GLU A 230 2.24 -10.64 -18.20
N LYS A 231 2.10 -10.36 -16.89
CA LYS A 231 3.25 -10.21 -15.98
C LYS A 231 3.49 -11.42 -15.05
N ILE A 232 2.83 -12.54 -15.27
CA ILE A 232 2.94 -13.72 -14.39
C ILE A 232 4.37 -14.28 -14.36
N SER A 233 5.10 -14.18 -15.47
CA SER A 233 6.46 -14.71 -15.62
C SER A 233 7.55 -13.79 -15.09
N ASP A 234 7.22 -12.51 -14.80
CA ASP A 234 8.19 -11.52 -14.29
C ASP A 234 7.76 -10.94 -12.95
N PRO A 235 8.19 -11.55 -11.82
CA PRO A 235 7.87 -11.05 -10.49
C PRO A 235 8.43 -9.65 -10.21
N VAL A 236 9.55 -9.28 -10.82
CA VAL A 236 10.17 -7.96 -10.60
C VAL A 236 9.32 -6.87 -11.23
N ALA A 237 8.83 -7.07 -12.45
CA ALA A 237 7.92 -6.14 -13.11
C ALA A 237 6.59 -5.98 -12.33
N MET A 238 6.10 -7.07 -11.71
CA MET A 238 4.94 -6.99 -10.81
C MET A 238 5.24 -6.17 -9.56
N TYR A 239 6.39 -6.35 -8.96
CA TYR A 239 6.77 -5.62 -7.75
C TYR A 239 7.00 -4.12 -8.01
N LEU A 240 7.56 -3.78 -9.16
CA LEU A 240 7.72 -2.38 -9.59
C LEU A 240 6.38 -1.68 -9.83
N ALA A 241 5.31 -2.42 -10.16
CA ALA A 241 3.97 -1.84 -10.27
C ALA A 241 3.46 -1.23 -8.94
N ASP A 242 4.00 -1.68 -7.81
CA ASP A 242 3.65 -1.19 -6.47
C ASP A 242 4.50 0.01 -6.01
N LEU A 243 5.45 0.48 -6.84
CA LEU A 243 6.49 1.46 -6.46
C LEU A 243 5.96 2.66 -5.69
N TYR A 244 4.85 3.25 -6.13
CA TYR A 244 4.30 4.46 -5.53
C TYR A 244 3.26 4.17 -4.44
N THR A 245 2.46 3.11 -4.62
CA THR A 245 1.33 2.82 -3.73
C THR A 245 1.75 2.31 -2.35
N VAL A 246 2.81 1.49 -2.29
CA VAL A 246 3.27 0.91 -1.01
C VAL A 246 3.95 1.93 -0.09
N TYR A 247 4.36 3.08 -0.61
CA TYR A 247 4.92 4.16 0.18
C TYR A 247 3.97 4.60 1.31
N ALA A 248 2.71 4.87 0.96
CA ALA A 248 1.70 5.29 1.93
C ALA A 248 1.44 4.23 3.01
N ASN A 249 1.62 2.93 2.69
CA ASN A 249 1.49 1.84 3.66
C ASN A 249 2.71 1.76 4.60
N LEU A 250 3.93 1.89 4.06
CA LEU A 250 5.16 1.87 4.84
C LEU A 250 5.16 2.94 5.93
N VAL A 251 4.76 4.16 5.58
CA VAL A 251 4.80 5.32 6.48
C VAL A 251 3.49 5.56 7.24
N GLY A 252 2.42 4.81 6.92
CA GLY A 252 1.14 4.83 7.64
C GLY A 252 0.24 6.04 7.32
N ILE A 253 0.55 6.86 6.30
CA ILE A 253 -0.25 8.02 5.89
C ILE A 253 -1.45 7.61 5.03
N PRO A 254 -2.54 8.40 4.98
CA PRO A 254 -3.59 8.21 3.98
C PRO A 254 -3.08 8.51 2.58
N GLY A 255 -3.74 7.92 1.58
CA GLY A 255 -3.48 8.20 0.17
C GLY A 255 -4.76 8.08 -0.65
N ILE A 256 -4.90 8.92 -1.66
CA ILE A 256 -6.02 8.89 -2.60
C ILE A 256 -5.49 8.85 -4.04
N SER A 257 -6.04 7.95 -4.82
CA SER A 257 -5.78 7.86 -6.27
C SER A 257 -6.96 8.47 -7.02
N LEU A 258 -6.68 9.40 -7.90
CA LEU A 258 -7.66 10.12 -8.70
C LEU A 258 -7.43 9.84 -10.20
N PRO A 259 -8.46 9.52 -10.99
CA PRO A 259 -8.36 9.46 -12.44
C PRO A 259 -8.30 10.88 -13.01
N LEU A 260 -7.12 11.35 -13.37
CA LEU A 260 -6.90 12.74 -13.81
C LEU A 260 -6.96 12.90 -15.34
N PHE A 261 -6.53 11.88 -16.08
CA PHE A 261 -6.45 11.93 -17.55
C PHE A 261 -6.67 10.54 -18.16
N ARG A 262 -6.80 10.51 -19.46
CA ARG A 262 -6.94 9.29 -20.23
C ARG A 262 -5.69 9.08 -21.09
N HIS A 263 -5.08 7.91 -20.99
CA HIS A 263 -3.92 7.54 -21.77
C HIS A 263 -4.29 7.24 -23.23
N SER A 264 -3.36 7.48 -24.17
CA SER A 264 -3.57 7.28 -25.61
C SER A 264 -3.97 5.85 -25.99
N ASN A 265 -3.61 4.84 -25.19
CA ASN A 265 -4.06 3.45 -25.37
C ASN A 265 -5.50 3.18 -24.92
N GLY A 266 -6.25 4.21 -24.49
CA GLY A 266 -7.65 4.13 -24.10
C GLY A 266 -7.92 3.83 -22.62
N MET A 267 -6.89 3.67 -21.81
CA MET A 267 -6.98 3.44 -20.36
C MET A 267 -7.19 4.74 -19.56
#